data_c0e99812cea091a14e39093cb6047ee1
#
_entry.id   c0e99812cea091a14e39093cb6047ee1
#
_cell.length_a   1.000
_cell.length_b   1.000
_cell.length_c   1.000
_cell.angle_alpha   90.00
_cell.angle_beta   90.00
_cell.angle_gamma   90.00
#
_symmetry.space_group_name_H-M   'P 1'
#
loop_
_entity.id
_entity.type
_entity.pdbx_description
1 polymer ?
#
loop_
_entity_poly.entity_id
_entity_poly.type
_entity_poly.pdbx_seq_one_letter_code
_entity_poly.pdbx_strand_id
1 'polypeptide(L)'
;MKITKNQKNIAEKFNSDDTYPIDESVSLMKEMKFSKFDESVDLAFNLNVDPRHAEENIRITTALPHGTGKSVSVLVLASGPKEKEAEEAGADFVGNKEYLNKIKNGWSDVDKIVATPDMMPELGKLGRVLGPKGLMPNPKSGTVTMNVAKAVKELKAGQVELRVEKQGIIHVSCGKTSFEDDA
;
A
#
# COMPACT_ATOMS: atom_id res chain seq x y z
N MET A 1 24.56 -19.88 12.01
CA MET A 1 23.75 -18.88 12.74
C MET A 1 23.08 -19.58 13.92
N LYS A 2 22.96 -18.96 15.12
CA LYS A 2 22.37 -19.65 16.28
C LYS A 2 20.84 -19.56 16.17
N ILE A 3 20.16 -20.69 15.98
CA ILE A 3 18.70 -20.76 15.83
C ILE A 3 18.06 -20.40 17.16
N THR A 4 17.12 -19.47 17.16
CA THR A 4 16.37 -19.04 18.35
C THR A 4 15.34 -20.10 18.76
N LYS A 5 14.85 -20.04 20.02
CA LYS A 5 13.82 -20.96 20.51
C LYS A 5 12.53 -20.90 19.65
N ASN A 6 12.11 -19.69 19.25
CA ASN A 6 10.93 -19.51 18.39
C ASN A 6 11.13 -20.12 17.00
N GLN A 7 12.31 -19.93 16.39
CA GLN A 7 12.64 -20.56 15.10
C GLN A 7 12.62 -22.09 15.16
N LYS A 8 13.03 -22.70 16.29
CA LYS A 8 12.94 -24.15 16.47
C LYS A 8 11.47 -24.60 16.51
N ASN A 9 10.63 -23.92 17.28
CA ASN A 9 9.20 -24.24 17.38
C ASN A 9 8.49 -24.10 16.04
N ILE A 10 8.87 -23.11 15.22
CA ILE A 10 8.34 -22.93 13.86
C ILE A 10 8.80 -24.09 12.96
N ALA A 11 10.08 -24.45 12.99
CA ALA A 11 10.63 -25.52 12.16
C ALA A 11 10.06 -26.92 12.49
N GLU A 12 9.50 -27.11 13.69
CA GLU A 12 8.81 -28.35 14.06
C GLU A 12 7.40 -28.43 13.46
N LYS A 13 6.78 -27.29 13.17
CA LYS A 13 5.41 -27.20 12.66
C LYS A 13 5.33 -26.96 11.15
N PHE A 14 6.33 -26.35 10.58
CA PHE A 14 6.33 -25.87 9.21
C PHE A 14 7.64 -26.22 8.50
N ASN A 15 7.52 -26.80 7.31
CA ASN A 15 8.64 -27.07 6.41
C ASN A 15 8.58 -26.10 5.22
N SER A 16 9.64 -25.33 5.02
CA SER A 16 9.69 -24.32 3.92
C SER A 16 9.75 -24.93 2.53
N ASP A 17 10.07 -26.21 2.41
CA ASP A 17 10.22 -26.89 1.13
C ASP A 17 8.90 -27.52 0.64
N ASP A 18 7.89 -27.58 1.52
CA ASP A 18 6.58 -28.13 1.20
C ASP A 18 5.62 -27.03 0.70
N THR A 19 4.62 -27.44 -0.08
CA THR A 19 3.54 -26.56 -0.53
C THR A 19 2.26 -26.88 0.24
N TYR A 20 1.61 -25.82 0.73
CA TYR A 20 0.39 -25.92 1.53
C TYR A 20 -0.80 -25.29 0.79
N PRO A 21 -2.02 -25.83 0.92
CA PRO A 21 -3.24 -25.15 0.52
C PRO A 21 -3.39 -23.79 1.25
N ILE A 22 -4.14 -22.86 0.66
CA ILE A 22 -4.28 -21.50 1.24
C ILE A 22 -4.88 -21.54 2.64
N ASP A 23 -5.96 -22.30 2.85
CA ASP A 23 -6.67 -22.40 4.13
C ASP A 23 -5.76 -22.97 5.23
N GLU A 24 -4.97 -24.00 4.89
CA GLU A 24 -3.99 -24.58 5.81
C GLU A 24 -2.86 -23.62 6.11
N SER A 25 -2.39 -22.87 5.10
CA SER A 25 -1.34 -21.86 5.25
C SER A 25 -1.76 -20.75 6.21
N VAL A 26 -3.00 -20.27 6.13
CA VAL A 26 -3.56 -19.24 7.01
C VAL A 26 -3.63 -19.77 8.46
N SER A 27 -4.13 -20.98 8.65
CA SER A 27 -4.22 -21.62 9.96
C SER A 27 -2.83 -21.82 10.59
N LEU A 28 -1.87 -22.35 9.83
CA LEU A 28 -0.47 -22.52 10.27
C LEU A 28 0.18 -21.20 10.64
N MET A 29 -0.02 -20.15 9.82
CA MET A 29 0.51 -18.82 10.11
C MET A 29 -0.01 -18.28 11.45
N LYS A 30 -1.30 -18.43 11.74
CA LYS A 30 -1.91 -18.00 12.99
C LYS A 30 -1.39 -18.81 14.19
N GLU A 31 -1.19 -20.12 14.04
CA GLU A 31 -0.59 -20.98 15.08
C GLU A 31 0.87 -20.68 15.38
N MET A 32 1.62 -20.20 14.38
CA MET A 32 3.03 -19.82 14.52
C MET A 32 3.22 -18.43 15.11
N LYS A 33 2.15 -17.68 15.34
CA LYS A 33 2.19 -16.35 15.94
C LYS A 33 2.82 -16.43 17.34
N PHE A 34 3.83 -15.60 17.58
CA PHE A 34 4.48 -15.47 18.87
C PHE A 34 4.52 -14.04 19.40
N SER A 35 4.18 -13.06 18.57
CA SER A 35 4.16 -11.65 18.94
C SER A 35 2.93 -11.30 19.77
N LYS A 36 3.08 -10.31 20.65
CA LYS A 36 1.98 -9.79 21.47
C LYS A 36 1.16 -8.71 20.76
N PHE A 37 1.66 -8.19 19.66
CA PHE A 37 0.96 -7.20 18.84
C PHE A 37 0.26 -7.86 17.63
N ASP A 38 -0.61 -7.12 16.97
CA ASP A 38 -1.32 -7.58 15.79
C ASP A 38 -0.41 -7.48 14.55
N GLU A 39 0.12 -8.64 14.11
CA GLU A 39 1.06 -8.74 13.01
C GLU A 39 0.37 -8.50 11.66
N SER A 40 1.10 -7.92 10.70
CA SER A 40 0.62 -7.79 9.33
C SER A 40 0.90 -9.07 8.56
N VAL A 41 -0.02 -9.42 7.68
CA VAL A 41 0.11 -10.55 6.76
C VAL A 41 0.48 -10.00 5.39
N ASP A 42 1.65 -10.38 4.91
CA ASP A 42 2.16 -9.98 3.62
C ASP A 42 2.28 -11.19 2.69
N LEU A 43 1.85 -11.01 1.43
CA LEU A 43 1.97 -11.99 0.38
C LEU A 43 3.08 -11.61 -0.59
N ALA A 44 3.86 -12.58 -1.02
CA ALA A 44 4.84 -12.45 -2.08
C ALA A 44 4.46 -13.38 -3.24
N PHE A 45 4.14 -12.79 -4.39
CA PHE A 45 3.84 -13.53 -5.62
C PHE A 45 5.08 -13.57 -6.50
N ASN A 46 5.67 -14.74 -6.67
CA ASN A 46 6.74 -14.94 -7.62
C ASN A 46 6.15 -15.17 -9.02
N LEU A 47 6.23 -14.15 -9.87
CA LEU A 47 5.71 -14.17 -11.22
C LEU A 47 6.86 -14.53 -12.18
N ASN A 48 6.56 -15.32 -13.20
CA ASN A 48 7.53 -15.62 -14.25
C ASN A 48 7.52 -14.53 -15.33
N VAL A 49 7.87 -13.29 -14.94
CA VAL A 49 7.89 -12.10 -15.80
C VAL A 49 9.22 -11.39 -15.73
N ASP A 50 9.65 -10.78 -16.85
CA ASP A 50 10.80 -9.89 -16.87
C ASP A 50 10.35 -8.42 -16.88
N PRO A 51 10.43 -7.70 -15.75
CA PRO A 51 9.98 -6.33 -15.63
C PRO A 51 10.80 -5.30 -16.42
N ARG A 52 11.88 -5.73 -17.12
CA ARG A 52 12.63 -4.90 -18.06
C ARG A 52 11.81 -4.62 -19.31
N HIS A 53 10.91 -5.53 -19.68
CA HIS A 53 9.98 -5.34 -20.77
C HIS A 53 8.80 -4.48 -20.31
N ALA A 54 8.49 -3.44 -21.09
CA ALA A 54 7.42 -2.50 -20.74
C ALA A 54 6.03 -3.18 -20.66
N GLU A 55 5.83 -4.23 -21.42
CA GLU A 55 4.58 -5.02 -21.47
C GLU A 55 4.39 -5.90 -20.23
N GLU A 56 5.49 -6.33 -19.61
CA GLU A 56 5.49 -7.19 -18.42
C GLU A 56 5.59 -6.39 -17.11
N ASN A 57 5.73 -5.07 -17.19
CA ASN A 57 5.79 -4.20 -16.03
C ASN A 57 4.38 -3.93 -15.47
N ILE A 58 3.90 -4.86 -14.65
CA ILE A 58 2.57 -4.84 -14.06
C ILE A 58 2.51 -3.77 -12.96
N ARG A 59 1.54 -2.88 -13.07
CA ARG A 59 1.17 -1.90 -12.06
C ARG A 59 -0.33 -1.69 -12.08
N ILE A 60 -1.03 -2.25 -11.11
CA ILE A 60 -2.49 -2.22 -10.98
C ILE A 60 -2.88 -1.89 -9.55
N THR A 61 -4.10 -1.45 -9.37
CA THR A 61 -4.71 -1.24 -8.06
C THR A 61 -5.90 -2.18 -7.89
N THR A 62 -6.05 -2.73 -6.70
CA THR A 62 -7.20 -3.56 -6.34
C THR A 62 -7.73 -3.13 -4.98
N ALA A 63 -9.02 -3.26 -4.77
CA ALA A 63 -9.64 -3.02 -3.48
C ALA A 63 -9.77 -4.35 -2.74
N LEU A 64 -9.28 -4.40 -1.51
CA LEU A 64 -9.46 -5.56 -0.64
C LEU A 64 -10.82 -5.46 0.05
N PRO A 65 -11.66 -6.51 0.03
CA PRO A 65 -13.01 -6.47 0.61
C PRO A 65 -13.02 -6.09 2.08
N HIS A 66 -12.05 -6.58 2.86
CA HIS A 66 -11.89 -6.32 4.29
C HIS A 66 -10.80 -5.27 4.60
N GLY A 67 -10.25 -4.64 3.56
CA GLY A 67 -9.13 -3.70 3.69
C GLY A 67 -7.84 -4.37 4.17
N THR A 68 -6.86 -3.55 4.54
CA THR A 68 -5.55 -4.02 5.05
C THR A 68 -5.47 -4.04 6.58
N GLY A 69 -6.55 -3.65 7.29
CA GLY A 69 -6.53 -3.46 8.75
C GLY A 69 -5.69 -2.26 9.23
N LYS A 70 -5.21 -1.42 8.30
CA LYS A 70 -4.48 -0.19 8.60
C LYS A 70 -5.33 1.01 8.20
N SER A 71 -5.46 2.00 9.09
CA SER A 71 -6.04 3.30 8.73
C SER A 71 -5.03 4.07 7.86
N VAL A 72 -5.42 4.36 6.63
CA VAL A 72 -4.56 5.07 5.66
C VAL A 72 -4.79 6.57 5.79
N SER A 73 -3.73 7.33 6.05
CA SER A 73 -3.76 8.79 6.04
C SER A 73 -3.59 9.32 4.61
N VAL A 74 -4.58 10.11 4.16
CA VAL A 74 -4.64 10.61 2.78
C VAL A 74 -4.50 12.12 2.75
N LEU A 75 -3.49 12.59 2.01
CA LEU A 75 -3.35 14.00 1.63
C LEU A 75 -3.94 14.22 0.25
N VAL A 76 -4.80 15.23 0.12
CA VAL A 76 -5.32 15.66 -1.17
C VAL A 76 -4.73 17.01 -1.56
N LEU A 77 -4.13 17.06 -2.74
CA LEU A 77 -3.60 18.27 -3.37
C LEU A 77 -4.52 18.68 -4.52
N ALA A 78 -5.35 19.68 -4.26
CA ALA A 78 -6.32 20.18 -5.20
C ALA A 78 -6.41 21.70 -5.12
N SER A 79 -7.16 22.31 -6.04
CA SER A 79 -7.39 23.76 -6.07
C SER A 79 -8.89 24.06 -6.10
N GLY A 80 -9.31 25.10 -5.33
CA GLY A 80 -10.66 25.65 -5.37
C GLY A 80 -11.74 24.70 -4.85
N PRO A 81 -12.85 24.47 -5.60
CA PRO A 81 -13.99 23.70 -5.10
C PRO A 81 -13.66 22.23 -4.80
N LYS A 82 -12.59 21.71 -5.40
CA LYS A 82 -12.12 20.33 -5.18
C LYS A 82 -11.54 20.10 -3.78
N GLU A 83 -11.11 21.14 -3.10
CA GLU A 83 -10.65 21.05 -1.70
C GLU A 83 -11.82 20.67 -0.77
N LYS A 84 -12.97 21.33 -0.93
CA LYS A 84 -14.18 21.02 -0.16
C LYS A 84 -14.70 19.61 -0.43
N GLU A 85 -14.69 19.20 -1.72
CA GLU A 85 -15.08 17.85 -2.12
C GLU A 85 -14.19 16.79 -1.47
N ALA A 86 -12.89 17.07 -1.29
CA ALA A 86 -11.95 16.19 -0.62
C ALA A 86 -12.20 16.11 0.90
N GLU A 87 -12.49 17.24 1.54
CA GLU A 87 -12.84 17.29 2.97
C GLU A 87 -14.11 16.50 3.26
N GLU A 88 -15.15 16.70 2.46
CA GLU A 88 -16.42 15.96 2.58
C GLU A 88 -16.25 14.45 2.32
N ALA A 89 -15.30 14.06 1.49
CA ALA A 89 -14.96 12.66 1.24
C ALA A 89 -14.16 12.01 2.38
N GLY A 90 -13.71 12.82 3.36
CA GLY A 90 -13.01 12.35 4.55
C GLY A 90 -11.48 12.28 4.38
N ALA A 91 -10.87 13.10 3.53
CA ALA A 91 -9.42 13.23 3.48
C ALA A 91 -8.88 13.78 4.80
N ASP A 92 -7.72 13.26 5.26
CA ASP A 92 -7.13 13.69 6.53
C ASP A 92 -6.42 15.04 6.41
N PHE A 93 -5.87 15.29 5.25
CA PHE A 93 -5.20 16.55 4.91
C PHE A 93 -5.66 17.02 3.54
N VAL A 94 -6.05 18.27 3.43
CA VAL A 94 -6.45 18.91 2.16
C VAL A 94 -5.74 20.24 2.03
N GLY A 95 -5.24 20.54 0.86
CA GLY A 95 -4.62 21.84 0.61
C GLY A 95 -3.88 21.91 -0.72
N ASN A 96 -3.14 22.98 -0.88
CA ASN A 96 -2.45 23.32 -2.12
C ASN A 96 -0.97 23.64 -1.84
N LYS A 97 -0.53 24.85 -2.14
CA LYS A 97 0.87 25.31 -2.03
C LYS A 97 1.46 25.17 -0.61
N GLU A 98 0.64 25.22 0.40
CA GLU A 98 1.06 25.05 1.78
C GLU A 98 1.68 23.66 2.01
N TYR A 99 0.98 22.59 1.59
CA TYR A 99 1.48 21.23 1.73
C TYR A 99 2.65 20.92 0.80
N LEU A 100 2.70 21.53 -0.39
CA LEU A 100 3.88 21.44 -1.26
C LEU A 100 5.13 21.99 -0.57
N ASN A 101 5.00 23.10 0.15
CA ASN A 101 6.10 23.68 0.92
C ASN A 101 6.47 22.81 2.13
N LYS A 102 5.49 22.23 2.84
CA LYS A 102 5.74 21.29 3.94
C LYS A 102 6.51 20.05 3.44
N ILE A 103 6.10 19.47 2.32
CA ILE A 103 6.77 18.32 1.68
C ILE A 103 8.20 18.70 1.26
N LYS A 104 8.40 19.88 0.68
CA LYS A 104 9.72 20.38 0.31
C LYS A 104 10.66 20.47 1.51
N ASN A 105 10.12 20.80 2.69
CA ASN A 105 10.83 20.87 3.95
C ASN A 105 10.98 19.50 4.66
N GLY A 106 10.58 18.41 3.99
CA GLY A 106 10.77 17.04 4.48
C GLY A 106 9.56 16.39 5.14
N TRP A 107 8.44 17.12 5.31
CA TRP A 107 7.21 16.52 5.85
C TRP A 107 6.65 15.42 4.94
N SER A 108 6.29 14.29 5.52
CA SER A 108 5.77 13.13 4.79
C SER A 108 4.92 12.20 5.67
N ASP A 109 4.24 12.79 6.67
CA ASP A 109 3.44 12.03 7.64
C ASP A 109 2.07 11.64 7.05
N VAL A 110 2.11 11.07 5.85
CA VAL A 110 0.95 10.58 5.11
C VAL A 110 1.29 9.27 4.40
N ASP A 111 0.30 8.40 4.25
CA ASP A 111 0.48 7.12 3.58
C ASP A 111 0.22 7.23 2.07
N LYS A 112 -0.69 8.09 1.65
CA LYS A 112 -1.04 8.29 0.23
C LYS A 112 -1.29 9.75 -0.08
N ILE A 113 -0.94 10.14 -1.30
CA ILE A 113 -1.20 11.49 -1.86
C ILE A 113 -2.10 11.35 -3.09
N VAL A 114 -3.22 12.04 -3.09
CA VAL A 114 -4.11 12.21 -4.25
C VAL A 114 -3.91 13.62 -4.78
N ALA A 115 -3.82 13.76 -6.08
CA ALA A 115 -3.64 15.06 -6.72
C ALA A 115 -4.57 15.24 -7.94
N THR A 116 -5.00 16.47 -8.14
CA THR A 116 -5.60 16.85 -9.42
C THR A 116 -4.50 17.00 -10.50
N PRO A 117 -4.81 16.75 -11.78
CA PRO A 117 -3.83 16.88 -12.87
C PRO A 117 -3.14 18.24 -12.91
N ASP A 118 -3.84 19.31 -12.50
CA ASP A 118 -3.33 20.68 -12.48
C ASP A 118 -2.16 20.85 -11.49
N MET A 119 -2.10 20.03 -10.44
CA MET A 119 -1.04 20.08 -9.42
C MET A 119 0.20 19.27 -9.79
N MET A 120 0.11 18.43 -10.84
CA MET A 120 1.21 17.54 -11.24
C MET A 120 2.50 18.27 -11.64
N PRO A 121 2.48 19.43 -12.34
CA PRO A 121 3.70 20.16 -12.67
C PRO A 121 4.49 20.62 -11.42
N GLU A 122 3.78 20.98 -10.35
CA GLU A 122 4.43 21.37 -9.08
C GLU A 122 4.93 20.15 -8.29
N LEU A 123 4.14 19.08 -8.26
CA LEU A 123 4.53 17.81 -7.64
C LEU A 123 5.72 17.15 -8.34
N GLY A 124 5.84 17.31 -9.66
CA GLY A 124 6.98 16.80 -10.43
C GLY A 124 8.33 17.34 -9.91
N LYS A 125 8.36 18.59 -9.43
CA LYS A 125 9.56 19.20 -8.81
C LYS A 125 9.94 18.51 -7.50
N LEU A 126 8.97 17.90 -6.81
CA LEU A 126 9.14 17.17 -5.55
C LEU A 126 9.36 15.66 -5.74
N GLY A 127 9.44 15.20 -6.97
CA GLY A 127 9.61 13.77 -7.31
C GLY A 127 10.83 13.12 -6.66
N ARG A 128 11.92 13.89 -6.42
CA ARG A 128 13.10 13.40 -5.70
C ARG A 128 12.84 13.09 -4.23
N VAL A 129 11.85 13.73 -3.62
CA VAL A 129 11.45 13.53 -2.21
C VAL A 129 10.37 12.47 -2.11
N LEU A 130 9.34 12.55 -2.95
CA LEU A 130 8.17 11.67 -2.92
C LEU A 130 8.41 10.32 -3.58
N GLY A 131 9.27 10.26 -4.60
CA GLY A 131 9.55 9.04 -5.36
C GLY A 131 10.10 7.88 -4.50
N PRO A 132 11.21 8.08 -3.75
CA PRO A 132 11.78 7.04 -2.90
C PRO A 132 10.85 6.58 -1.79
N LYS A 133 9.92 7.45 -1.35
CA LYS A 133 8.93 7.14 -0.30
C LYS A 133 7.66 6.44 -0.86
N GLY A 134 7.54 6.29 -2.19
CA GLY A 134 6.35 5.71 -2.82
C GLY A 134 5.11 6.60 -2.74
N LEU A 135 5.27 7.88 -2.40
CA LEU A 135 4.17 8.85 -2.21
C LEU A 135 3.82 9.63 -3.48
N MET A 136 4.58 9.45 -4.57
CA MET A 136 4.34 10.19 -5.81
C MET A 136 3.03 9.74 -6.48
N PRO A 137 2.05 10.64 -6.67
CA PRO A 137 0.81 10.31 -7.34
C PRO A 137 1.04 9.83 -8.78
N ASN A 138 0.23 8.86 -9.22
CA ASN A 138 0.33 8.29 -10.56
C ASN A 138 -1.07 8.07 -11.17
N PRO A 139 -1.29 8.46 -12.44
CA PRO A 139 -2.54 8.19 -13.13
C PRO A 139 -2.91 6.70 -13.20
N LYS A 140 -1.91 5.81 -13.36
CA LYS A 140 -2.14 4.35 -13.43
C LYS A 140 -2.65 3.76 -12.12
N SER A 141 -2.32 4.36 -10.98
CA SER A 141 -2.82 3.96 -9.66
C SER A 141 -4.07 4.71 -9.21
N GLY A 142 -4.68 5.52 -10.10
CA GLY A 142 -5.89 6.28 -9.78
C GLY A 142 -5.70 7.43 -8.80
N THR A 143 -4.46 7.71 -8.37
CA THR A 143 -4.14 8.78 -7.41
C THR A 143 -3.99 10.16 -8.07
N VAL A 144 -4.01 10.22 -9.41
CA VAL A 144 -4.14 11.46 -10.17
C VAL A 144 -5.50 11.46 -10.87
N THR A 145 -6.45 12.23 -10.37
CA THR A 145 -7.83 12.22 -10.87
C THR A 145 -8.55 13.54 -10.63
N MET A 146 -9.54 13.83 -11.47
CA MET A 146 -10.47 14.94 -11.27
C MET A 146 -11.58 14.57 -10.26
N ASN A 147 -11.86 13.28 -10.08
CA ASN A 147 -12.84 12.79 -9.11
C ASN A 147 -12.15 12.42 -7.78
N VAL A 148 -11.86 13.46 -7.01
CA VAL A 148 -11.10 13.35 -5.76
C VAL A 148 -11.87 12.56 -4.70
N ALA A 149 -13.19 12.77 -4.59
CA ALA A 149 -14.03 12.11 -3.61
C ALA A 149 -14.03 10.59 -3.78
N LYS A 150 -14.11 10.11 -5.02
CA LYS A 150 -14.06 8.68 -5.33
C LYS A 150 -12.70 8.09 -4.93
N ALA A 151 -11.59 8.73 -5.32
CA ALA A 151 -10.25 8.26 -5.01
C ALA A 151 -9.98 8.18 -3.50
N VAL A 152 -10.40 9.18 -2.73
CA VAL A 152 -10.25 9.18 -1.27
C VAL A 152 -11.04 8.03 -0.64
N LYS A 153 -12.29 7.80 -1.06
CA LYS A 153 -13.11 6.69 -0.56
C LYS A 153 -12.50 5.33 -0.88
N GLU A 154 -12.01 5.12 -2.10
CA GLU A 154 -11.37 3.86 -2.51
C GLU A 154 -10.10 3.60 -1.72
N LEU A 155 -9.24 4.61 -1.52
CA LEU A 155 -8.03 4.48 -0.71
C LEU A 155 -8.34 4.15 0.76
N LYS A 156 -9.36 4.79 1.34
CA LYS A 156 -9.81 4.51 2.71
C LYS A 156 -10.53 3.16 2.85
N ALA A 157 -11.15 2.68 1.78
CA ALA A 157 -11.75 1.35 1.72
C ALA A 157 -10.73 0.21 1.61
N GLY A 158 -9.41 0.52 1.60
CA GLY A 158 -8.36 -0.49 1.55
C GLY A 158 -7.88 -0.82 0.14
N GLN A 159 -7.90 0.16 -0.77
CA GLN A 159 -7.28 0.00 -2.07
C GLN A 159 -5.75 -0.14 -1.92
N VAL A 160 -5.20 -1.23 -2.45
CA VAL A 160 -3.77 -1.50 -2.49
C VAL A 160 -3.24 -1.42 -3.91
N GLU A 161 -2.00 -1.00 -4.04
CA GLU A 161 -1.28 -0.95 -5.30
C GLU A 161 -0.37 -2.17 -5.42
N LEU A 162 -0.57 -2.94 -6.47
CA LEU A 162 0.25 -4.08 -6.85
C LEU A 162 1.27 -3.63 -7.90
N ARG A 163 2.53 -3.78 -7.60
CA ARG A 163 3.63 -3.43 -8.49
C ARG A 163 4.66 -4.55 -8.54
N VAL A 164 5.04 -4.93 -9.75
CA VAL A 164 6.16 -5.87 -9.95
C VAL A 164 7.48 -5.17 -9.63
N GLU A 165 8.32 -5.83 -8.85
CA GLU A 165 9.69 -5.42 -8.56
C GLU A 165 10.66 -5.92 -9.65
N LYS A 166 11.92 -5.48 -9.55
CA LYS A 166 12.97 -5.83 -10.52
C LYS A 166 13.24 -7.34 -10.65
N GLN A 167 12.83 -8.10 -9.65
CA GLN A 167 13.01 -9.57 -9.62
C GLN A 167 11.79 -10.35 -10.11
N GLY A 168 10.76 -9.67 -10.64
CA GLY A 168 9.52 -10.31 -11.08
C GLY A 168 8.60 -10.72 -9.93
N ILE A 169 8.77 -10.15 -8.74
CA ILE A 169 7.99 -10.46 -7.54
C ILE A 169 7.06 -9.30 -7.22
N ILE A 170 5.84 -9.61 -6.76
CA ILE A 170 4.91 -8.64 -6.19
C ILE A 170 4.82 -8.89 -4.68
N HIS A 171 5.05 -7.87 -3.89
CA HIS A 171 4.79 -7.86 -2.45
C HIS A 171 3.55 -7.04 -2.15
N VAL A 172 2.64 -7.59 -1.35
CA VAL A 172 1.40 -6.91 -0.95
C VAL A 172 1.04 -7.26 0.48
N SER A 173 0.66 -6.24 1.26
CA SER A 173 0.07 -6.43 2.57
C SER A 173 -1.43 -6.67 2.40
N CYS A 174 -1.93 -7.83 2.82
CA CYS A 174 -3.31 -8.25 2.58
C CYS A 174 -4.20 -8.17 3.84
N GLY A 175 -3.63 -8.10 5.04
CA GLY A 175 -4.44 -8.06 6.25
C GLY A 175 -3.64 -8.11 7.54
N LYS A 176 -4.33 -8.51 8.59
CA LYS A 176 -3.80 -8.68 9.94
C LYS A 176 -4.05 -10.09 10.46
N THR A 177 -3.20 -10.55 11.36
CA THR A 177 -3.39 -11.87 12.02
C THR A 177 -4.65 -11.94 12.88
N SER A 178 -5.26 -10.79 13.22
CA SER A 178 -6.52 -10.70 13.95
C SER A 178 -7.75 -10.90 13.05
N PHE A 179 -7.61 -10.90 11.74
CA PHE A 179 -8.72 -11.14 10.82
C PHE A 179 -9.23 -12.57 10.94
N GLU A 180 -10.48 -12.79 10.57
CA GLU A 180 -11.04 -14.15 10.44
C GLU A 180 -10.34 -14.89 9.29
N ASP A 181 -10.41 -16.24 9.29
CA ASP A 181 -9.67 -17.04 8.30
C ASP A 181 -10.21 -16.83 6.88
N ASP A 182 -11.51 -16.52 6.77
CA ASP A 182 -12.21 -16.27 5.50
C ASP A 182 -12.08 -14.82 4.99
N ALA A 183 -11.40 -13.91 5.72
CA ALA A 183 -11.20 -12.50 5.38
C ALA A 183 -9.84 -12.30 4.71
#